data_7b81ab71d2bc7499549d3fdc111babe7
#
_entry.id   7b81ab71d2bc7499549d3fdc111babe7
#
_cell.length_a   1.000
_cell.length_b   1.000
_cell.length_c   1.000
_cell.angle_alpha   90.00
_cell.angle_beta   90.00
_cell.angle_gamma   90.00
#
_symmetry.space_group_name_H-M   'P 1'
#
loop_
_entity.id
_entity.type
_entity.pdbx_description
1 polymer ?
#
loop_
_entity_poly.entity_id
_entity_poly.type
_entity_poly.pdbx_seq_one_letter_code
_entity_poly.pdbx_strand_id
1 'polypeptide(L)'
;MVKKFSFITIIISILIVLQFDKVDAESMSTKDAKVYFIAPSDGQTVHNPVKIVFGISGMKILPAGINEEHSGHHHLLIDLPVLPNLNQPIPSDKQHMHFGKGQTETIINLTEGEHTLQLLFADYIHIPHKPPLFSDKIKIIVKDHND
;
A
#
# COMPACT_ATOMS: atom_id res chain seq x y z
N MET A 1 -51.20 -64.73 1.26
CA MET A 1 -51.21 -63.27 1.54
C MET A 1 -49.78 -62.85 1.69
N VAL A 2 -49.15 -62.35 0.59
CA VAL A 2 -47.73 -62.02 0.55
C VAL A 2 -47.61 -60.50 0.71
N LYS A 3 -47.03 -60.01 1.82
CA LYS A 3 -46.76 -58.60 2.03
C LYS A 3 -45.52 -58.20 1.25
N LYS A 4 -45.67 -57.31 0.25
CA LYS A 4 -44.57 -56.66 -0.47
C LYS A 4 -43.98 -55.56 0.41
N PHE A 5 -42.73 -55.74 0.86
CA PHE A 5 -41.95 -54.64 1.46
C PHE A 5 -41.34 -53.82 0.34
N SER A 6 -41.75 -52.55 0.25
CA SER A 6 -41.17 -51.59 -0.64
C SER A 6 -39.95 -50.93 0.02
N PHE A 7 -38.75 -51.23 -0.48
CA PHE A 7 -37.52 -50.55 -0.03
C PHE A 7 -37.44 -49.21 -0.78
N ILE A 8 -37.63 -48.12 -0.04
CA ILE A 8 -37.35 -46.75 -0.54
C ILE A 8 -35.89 -46.50 -0.35
N THR A 9 -35.10 -46.52 -1.42
CA THR A 9 -33.67 -46.16 -1.40
C THR A 9 -33.58 -44.63 -1.45
N ILE A 10 -33.23 -44.02 -0.30
CA ILE A 10 -32.96 -42.58 -0.23
C ILE A 10 -31.50 -42.40 -0.69
N ILE A 11 -31.35 -41.81 -1.91
CA ILE A 11 -30.05 -41.37 -2.43
C ILE A 11 -29.77 -40.00 -1.82
N ILE A 12 -28.92 -39.95 -0.82
CA ILE A 12 -28.39 -38.67 -0.29
C ILE A 12 -27.25 -38.22 -1.22
N SER A 13 -27.57 -37.30 -2.09
CA SER A 13 -26.52 -36.61 -2.89
C SER A 13 -25.77 -35.66 -1.99
N ILE A 14 -24.56 -36.06 -1.55
CA ILE A 14 -23.64 -35.15 -0.85
C ILE A 14 -23.07 -34.19 -1.89
N LEU A 15 -23.57 -32.96 -1.89
CA LEU A 15 -23.01 -31.86 -2.66
C LEU A 15 -21.74 -31.36 -1.95
N ILE A 16 -20.58 -31.86 -2.39
CA ILE A 16 -19.30 -31.33 -1.91
C ILE A 16 -19.11 -29.97 -2.56
N VAL A 17 -19.37 -28.90 -1.82
CA VAL A 17 -19.00 -27.55 -2.21
C VAL A 17 -17.51 -27.41 -1.98
N LEU A 18 -16.72 -27.53 -3.05
CA LEU A 18 -15.31 -27.14 -3.03
C LEU A 18 -15.25 -25.63 -2.84
N GLN A 19 -14.98 -25.22 -1.61
CA GLN A 19 -14.59 -23.84 -1.33
C GLN A 19 -13.16 -23.67 -1.83
N PHE A 20 -13.01 -23.04 -2.99
CA PHE A 20 -11.72 -22.53 -3.40
C PHE A 20 -11.48 -21.26 -2.56
N ASP A 21 -10.67 -21.37 -1.53
CA ASP A 21 -10.10 -20.20 -0.89
C ASP A 21 -9.37 -19.43 -1.99
N LYS A 22 -9.80 -18.19 -2.25
CA LYS A 22 -9.02 -17.29 -3.08
C LYS A 22 -7.71 -17.05 -2.35
N VAL A 23 -6.67 -17.75 -2.79
CA VAL A 23 -5.31 -17.34 -2.47
C VAL A 23 -5.12 -16.05 -3.25
N ASP A 24 -5.26 -14.92 -2.58
CA ASP A 24 -4.86 -13.64 -3.15
C ASP A 24 -3.35 -13.77 -3.42
N ALA A 25 -3.01 -13.80 -4.71
CA ALA A 25 -1.61 -13.91 -5.11
C ALA A 25 -0.88 -12.68 -4.57
N GLU A 26 0.13 -12.92 -3.72
CA GLU A 26 0.96 -11.87 -3.16
C GLU A 26 1.56 -11.02 -4.31
N SER A 27 1.42 -9.72 -4.20
CA SER A 27 1.98 -8.79 -5.18
C SER A 27 3.50 -8.70 -4.99
N MET A 28 4.25 -9.12 -6.00
CA MET A 28 5.71 -9.19 -5.92
C MET A 28 6.35 -7.90 -6.40
N SER A 29 7.35 -7.42 -5.64
CA SER A 29 8.26 -6.39 -6.14
C SER A 29 9.37 -7.03 -6.99
N THR A 30 9.96 -6.24 -7.91
CA THR A 30 11.16 -6.71 -8.63
C THR A 30 12.38 -6.67 -7.70
N LYS A 31 13.39 -7.50 -8.00
CA LYS A 31 14.59 -7.66 -7.17
C LYS A 31 15.34 -6.34 -6.89
N ASP A 32 15.38 -5.44 -7.88
CA ASP A 32 16.14 -4.19 -7.81
C ASP A 32 15.24 -2.96 -7.65
N ALA A 33 13.97 -3.17 -7.30
CA ALA A 33 13.03 -2.08 -7.09
C ALA A 33 13.45 -1.23 -5.88
N LYS A 34 13.31 0.09 -6.04
CA LYS A 34 13.61 1.07 -4.98
C LYS A 34 12.60 2.19 -5.01
N VAL A 35 12.13 2.59 -3.84
CA VAL A 35 11.36 3.80 -3.62
C VAL A 35 12.20 4.79 -2.83
N TYR A 36 12.16 6.07 -3.20
CA TYR A 36 13.03 7.10 -2.62
C TYR A 36 12.41 8.49 -2.77
N PHE A 37 12.90 9.44 -1.96
CA PHE A 37 12.56 10.85 -2.14
C PHE A 37 13.47 11.47 -3.21
N ILE A 38 12.86 12.22 -4.13
CA ILE A 38 13.58 13.12 -5.01
C ILE A 38 13.73 14.47 -4.31
N ALA A 39 12.69 14.91 -3.59
CA ALA A 39 12.70 16.08 -2.72
C ALA A 39 11.64 15.91 -1.61
N PRO A 40 11.86 16.46 -0.41
CA PRO A 40 13.10 17.05 0.09
C PRO A 40 14.17 16.01 0.40
N SER A 41 15.41 16.49 0.67
CA SER A 41 16.51 15.66 1.17
C SER A 41 16.43 15.51 2.69
N ASP A 42 17.06 14.46 3.22
CA ASP A 42 17.21 14.28 4.67
C ASP A 42 17.93 15.47 5.32
N GLY A 43 17.40 15.94 6.45
CA GLY A 43 17.93 17.10 7.19
C GLY A 43 17.58 18.46 6.57
N GLN A 44 16.83 18.52 5.47
CA GLN A 44 16.54 19.78 4.80
C GLN A 44 15.58 20.65 5.61
N THR A 45 15.87 21.96 5.67
CA THR A 45 14.89 22.98 6.08
C THR A 45 14.03 23.36 4.89
N VAL A 46 12.72 23.32 5.05
CA VAL A 46 11.71 23.62 4.02
C VAL A 46 10.72 24.65 4.55
N HIS A 47 9.98 25.29 3.66
CA HIS A 47 8.94 26.25 4.01
C HIS A 47 7.58 25.78 3.50
N ASN A 48 6.53 26.11 4.25
CA ASN A 48 5.16 25.85 3.82
C ASN A 48 4.77 26.73 2.61
N PRO A 49 4.00 26.16 1.66
CA PRO A 49 3.62 24.78 1.53
C PRO A 49 4.80 23.89 1.06
N VAL A 50 4.96 22.73 1.69
CA VAL A 50 6.07 21.81 1.40
C VAL A 50 5.78 20.99 0.16
N LYS A 51 6.63 21.11 -0.87
CA LYS A 51 6.60 20.23 -2.05
C LYS A 51 7.39 18.97 -1.78
N ILE A 52 6.77 17.80 -2.01
CA ILE A 52 7.40 16.48 -1.84
C ILE A 52 7.31 15.74 -3.17
N VAL A 53 8.44 15.22 -3.66
CA VAL A 53 8.54 14.52 -4.95
C VAL A 53 9.05 13.11 -4.70
N PHE A 54 8.32 12.13 -5.22
CA PHE A 54 8.54 10.69 -5.02
C PHE A 54 9.27 10.09 -6.21
N GLY A 55 10.16 9.15 -5.93
CA GLY A 55 10.84 8.36 -6.93
C GLY A 55 10.59 6.86 -6.72
N ILE A 56 10.52 6.14 -7.82
CA ILE A 56 10.46 4.68 -7.88
C ILE A 56 11.30 4.20 -9.05
N SER A 57 11.98 3.08 -8.88
CA SER A 57 12.65 2.36 -9.95
C SER A 57 12.30 0.88 -9.89
N GLY A 58 12.27 0.22 -11.04
CA GLY A 58 12.00 -1.21 -11.14
C GLY A 58 10.52 -1.60 -11.00
N MET A 59 9.61 -0.65 -10.77
CA MET A 59 8.17 -0.85 -10.69
C MET A 59 7.45 0.15 -11.59
N LYS A 60 6.24 -0.19 -12.02
CA LYS A 60 5.35 0.71 -12.74
C LYS A 60 4.46 1.46 -11.76
N ILE A 61 4.22 2.74 -12.02
CA ILE A 61 3.21 3.52 -11.29
C ILE A 61 1.87 3.39 -12.01
N LEU A 62 0.88 2.86 -11.31
CA LEU A 62 -0.49 2.74 -11.81
C LEU A 62 -1.50 3.21 -10.75
N PRO A 63 -2.67 3.67 -11.18
CA PRO A 63 -3.74 3.98 -10.25
C PRO A 63 -4.17 2.78 -9.41
N ALA A 64 -4.64 3.04 -8.19
CA ALA A 64 -5.30 2.05 -7.35
C ALA A 64 -6.44 1.35 -8.11
N GLY A 65 -6.63 0.06 -7.88
CA GLY A 65 -7.62 -0.76 -8.58
C GLY A 65 -7.14 -1.37 -9.90
N ILE A 66 -6.01 -0.93 -10.46
CA ILE A 66 -5.41 -1.53 -11.65
C ILE A 66 -4.45 -2.65 -11.24
N ASN A 67 -4.87 -3.89 -11.42
CA ASN A 67 -4.06 -5.06 -11.10
C ASN A 67 -3.15 -5.42 -12.29
N GLU A 68 -1.90 -5.01 -12.21
CA GLU A 68 -0.84 -5.34 -13.17
C GLU A 68 0.42 -5.75 -12.43
N GLU A 69 1.14 -6.72 -12.98
CA GLU A 69 2.37 -7.25 -12.37
C GLU A 69 3.44 -6.15 -12.25
N HIS A 70 4.13 -6.12 -11.11
CA HIS A 70 5.18 -5.14 -10.79
C HIS A 70 4.71 -3.69 -10.90
N SER A 71 3.49 -3.44 -10.43
CA SER A 71 2.89 -2.11 -10.42
C SER A 71 2.29 -1.75 -9.06
N GLY A 72 2.09 -0.47 -8.85
CA GLY A 72 1.49 0.05 -7.63
C GLY A 72 1.47 1.56 -7.59
N HIS A 73 1.27 2.10 -6.40
CA HIS A 73 1.21 3.54 -6.17
C HIS A 73 1.81 3.92 -4.81
N HIS A 74 2.16 5.20 -4.70
CA HIS A 74 2.83 5.73 -3.53
C HIS A 74 1.87 5.98 -2.36
N HIS A 75 2.40 5.78 -1.16
CA HIS A 75 1.86 6.30 0.10
C HIS A 75 2.96 7.09 0.81
N LEU A 76 2.60 8.19 1.45
CA LEU A 76 3.49 9.00 2.27
C LEU A 76 3.10 8.84 3.74
N LEU A 77 4.06 8.39 4.53
CA LEU A 77 3.94 8.23 5.96
C LEU A 77 4.56 9.45 6.65
N ILE A 78 3.81 10.10 7.53
CA ILE A 78 4.21 11.34 8.21
C ILE A 78 4.23 11.09 9.71
N ASP A 79 5.36 11.34 10.35
CA ASP A 79 5.56 11.26 11.81
C ASP A 79 5.18 9.91 12.42
N LEU A 80 5.36 8.84 11.67
CA LEU A 80 5.15 7.49 12.19
C LEU A 80 6.42 6.95 12.83
N PRO A 81 6.36 6.42 14.06
CA PRO A 81 7.52 5.81 14.71
C PRO A 81 7.95 4.51 14.02
N VAL A 82 6.98 3.73 13.52
CA VAL A 82 7.17 2.45 12.84
C VAL A 82 6.31 2.34 11.60
N LEU A 83 6.69 1.45 10.69
CA LEU A 83 5.87 1.13 9.52
C LEU A 83 4.52 0.50 9.93
N PRO A 84 3.45 0.69 9.16
CA PRO A 84 2.19 -0.01 9.35
C PRO A 84 2.35 -1.51 9.12
N ASN A 85 1.29 -2.30 9.37
CA ASN A 85 1.31 -3.72 9.08
C ASN A 85 1.47 -3.96 7.58
N LEU A 86 2.60 -4.54 7.18
CA LEU A 86 2.97 -4.77 5.77
C LEU A 86 2.22 -5.93 5.10
N ASN A 87 1.35 -6.64 5.82
CA ASN A 87 0.51 -7.71 5.29
C ASN A 87 -0.98 -7.34 5.19
N GLN A 88 -1.29 -6.06 5.35
CA GLN A 88 -2.64 -5.54 5.31
C GLN A 88 -2.69 -4.25 4.50
N PRO A 89 -3.87 -3.85 4.01
CA PRO A 89 -4.02 -2.56 3.35
C PRO A 89 -3.55 -1.42 4.25
N ILE A 90 -2.75 -0.51 3.66
CA ILE A 90 -2.26 0.68 4.35
C ILE A 90 -3.45 1.54 4.76
N PRO A 91 -3.53 2.01 6.01
CA PRO A 91 -4.56 2.97 6.43
C PRO A 91 -4.56 4.23 5.55
N SER A 92 -5.67 4.95 5.53
CA SER A 92 -5.78 6.26 4.86
C SER A 92 -6.24 7.29 5.87
N ASP A 93 -5.33 8.10 6.35
CA ASP A 93 -5.55 9.18 7.32
C ASP A 93 -4.49 10.28 7.14
N LYS A 94 -4.40 11.23 8.09
CA LYS A 94 -3.45 12.35 8.00
C LYS A 94 -1.98 11.92 8.05
N GLN A 95 -1.69 10.78 8.67
CA GLN A 95 -0.31 10.24 8.78
C GLN A 95 0.01 9.22 7.68
N HIS A 96 -1.01 8.72 6.96
CA HIS A 96 -0.90 7.76 5.88
C HIS A 96 -1.58 8.34 4.63
N MET A 97 -0.87 9.22 3.92
CA MET A 97 -1.42 9.87 2.72
C MET A 97 -1.35 8.93 1.53
N HIS A 98 -2.45 8.82 0.80
CA HIS A 98 -2.64 7.90 -0.31
C HIS A 98 -2.63 8.63 -1.66
N PHE A 99 -1.84 8.13 -2.62
CA PHE A 99 -1.68 8.72 -3.95
C PHE A 99 -2.22 7.78 -5.06
N GLY A 100 -3.46 7.36 -4.87
CA GLY A 100 -4.13 6.32 -5.66
C GLY A 100 -4.46 6.67 -7.11
N LYS A 101 -4.10 7.86 -7.60
CA LYS A 101 -4.21 8.22 -9.03
C LYS A 101 -2.87 8.09 -9.77
N GLY A 102 -1.84 7.53 -9.12
CA GLY A 102 -0.50 7.43 -9.67
C GLY A 102 0.30 8.73 -9.60
N GLN A 103 -0.01 9.60 -8.63
CA GLN A 103 0.74 10.83 -8.43
C GLN A 103 2.18 10.52 -7.99
N THR A 104 3.11 11.34 -8.45
CA THR A 104 4.54 11.26 -8.11
C THR A 104 5.02 12.45 -7.29
N GLU A 105 4.13 13.35 -6.94
CA GLU A 105 4.42 14.50 -6.09
C GLU A 105 3.18 14.96 -5.35
N THR A 106 3.40 15.74 -4.30
CA THR A 106 2.36 16.41 -3.54
C THR A 106 2.86 17.74 -2.98
N ILE A 107 1.91 18.58 -2.60
CA ILE A 107 2.16 19.84 -1.88
C ILE A 107 1.27 19.81 -0.64
N ILE A 108 1.89 19.91 0.54
CA ILE A 108 1.18 19.82 1.82
C ILE A 108 1.62 20.92 2.77
N ASN A 109 0.75 21.27 3.72
CA ASN A 109 1.12 22.11 4.85
C ASN A 109 1.37 21.21 6.07
N LEU A 110 2.50 21.40 6.70
CA LEU A 110 2.87 20.78 7.97
C LEU A 110 2.98 21.87 9.04
N THR A 111 2.90 21.49 10.30
CA THR A 111 3.20 22.41 11.40
C THR A 111 4.67 22.80 11.37
N GLU A 112 5.02 23.94 11.97
CA GLU A 112 6.43 24.28 12.15
C GLU A 112 7.12 23.29 13.06
N GLY A 113 8.38 23.01 12.77
CA GLY A 113 9.22 22.11 13.53
C GLY A 113 9.72 20.91 12.75
N GLU A 114 10.17 19.91 13.48
CA GLU A 114 10.74 18.69 12.93
C GLU A 114 9.64 17.70 12.55
N HIS A 115 9.73 17.15 11.34
CA HIS A 115 8.85 16.09 10.85
C HIS A 115 9.67 14.94 10.25
N THR A 116 9.14 13.73 10.36
CA THR A 116 9.69 12.57 9.65
C THR A 116 8.78 12.18 8.49
N LEU A 117 9.39 11.86 7.36
CA LEU A 117 8.69 11.40 6.16
C LEU A 117 9.26 10.05 5.72
N GLN A 118 8.39 9.14 5.28
CA GLN A 118 8.79 7.88 4.70
C GLN A 118 7.82 7.48 3.58
N LEU A 119 8.33 6.97 2.47
CA LEU A 119 7.49 6.46 1.39
C LEU A 119 7.28 4.96 1.57
N LEU A 120 6.07 4.50 1.23
CA LEU A 120 5.72 3.10 1.13
C LEU A 120 4.98 2.89 -0.18
N PHE A 121 5.37 1.88 -0.97
CA PHE A 121 4.77 1.57 -2.25
C PHE A 121 3.91 0.33 -2.13
N ALA A 122 2.67 0.38 -2.60
CA ALA A 122 1.70 -0.68 -2.45
C ALA A 122 0.97 -1.00 -3.75
N ASP A 123 0.39 -2.17 -3.80
CA ASP A 123 -0.33 -2.71 -4.94
C ASP A 123 -1.71 -2.08 -5.15
N TYR A 124 -2.46 -2.60 -6.10
CA TYR A 124 -3.78 -2.11 -6.52
C TYR A 124 -4.86 -2.10 -5.42
N ILE A 125 -4.70 -2.89 -4.34
CA ILE A 125 -5.57 -2.94 -3.16
C ILE A 125 -4.90 -2.40 -1.89
N HIS A 126 -3.81 -1.63 -2.05
CA HIS A 126 -3.09 -0.95 -0.97
C HIS A 126 -2.29 -1.87 -0.04
N ILE A 127 -2.02 -3.11 -0.46
CA ILE A 127 -1.16 -4.02 0.30
C ILE A 127 0.29 -3.84 -0.16
N PRO A 128 1.25 -3.63 0.78
CA PRO A 128 2.66 -3.57 0.44
C PRO A 128 3.15 -4.81 -0.29
N HIS A 129 4.02 -4.62 -1.28
CA HIS A 129 4.62 -5.70 -2.07
C HIS A 129 5.51 -6.62 -1.22
N LYS A 130 5.88 -7.77 -1.80
CA LYS A 130 6.86 -8.69 -1.22
C LYS A 130 8.07 -8.90 -2.15
N PRO A 131 9.28 -8.61 -1.66
CA PRO A 131 9.59 -7.88 -0.43
C PRO A 131 9.00 -6.46 -0.43
N PRO A 132 8.74 -5.87 0.76
CA PRO A 132 8.11 -4.56 0.83
C PRO A 132 9.06 -3.46 0.32
N LEU A 133 8.48 -2.48 -0.37
CA LEU A 133 9.19 -1.33 -0.93
C LEU A 133 8.88 -0.07 -0.12
N PHE A 134 9.84 0.35 0.68
CA PHE A 134 9.77 1.60 1.44
C PHE A 134 11.11 2.35 1.33
N SER A 135 11.03 3.67 1.44
CA SER A 135 12.23 4.51 1.43
C SER A 135 12.92 4.52 2.80
N ASP A 136 14.14 5.05 2.81
CA ASP A 136 14.69 5.57 4.06
C ASP A 136 13.73 6.59 4.66
N LYS A 137 13.67 6.63 5.99
CA LYS A 137 12.94 7.66 6.72
C LYS A 137 13.82 8.91 6.74
N ILE A 138 13.31 9.99 6.17
CA ILE A 138 13.99 11.29 6.19
C ILE A 138 13.37 12.18 7.26
N LYS A 139 14.18 13.12 7.76
CA LYS A 139 13.80 14.16 8.70
C LYS A 139 13.87 15.50 7.99
N ILE A 140 12.87 16.33 8.16
CA ILE A 140 12.83 17.70 7.65
C ILE A 140 12.52 18.68 8.77
N ILE A 141 12.92 19.93 8.59
CA ILE A 141 12.58 21.04 9.49
C ILE A 141 11.69 22.00 8.71
N VAL A 142 10.44 22.12 9.14
CA VAL A 142 9.46 23.03 8.51
C VAL A 142 9.50 24.38 9.20
N LYS A 143 9.59 25.44 8.42
CA LYS A 143 9.47 26.84 8.85
C LYS A 143 8.36 27.53 8.08
N ASP A 144 7.71 28.50 8.69
CA ASP A 144 6.80 29.37 7.96
C ASP A 144 7.56 30.43 7.16
N HIS A 145 6.90 31.03 6.16
CA HIS A 145 7.53 31.96 5.23
C HIS A 145 8.02 33.29 5.85
N ASN A 146 7.70 33.52 7.12
CA ASN A 146 7.98 34.80 7.78
C ASN A 146 9.19 34.79 8.73
N ASP A 147 9.96 33.68 8.73
CA ASP A 147 11.17 33.55 9.58
C ASP A 147 12.47 33.55 8.77
#